data_d3fe7b24074afb19eb42f8eadb1a1690
#
_entry.id   d3fe7b24074afb19eb42f8eadb1a1690
#
_cell.length_a   1.000
_cell.length_b   1.000
_cell.length_c   1.000
_cell.angle_alpha   90.00
_cell.angle_beta   90.00
_cell.angle_gamma   90.00
#
_symmetry.space_group_name_H-M   'P 1'
#
loop_
_entity.id
_entity.type
_entity.pdbx_description
1 polymer ?
#
loop_
_entity_poly.entity_id
_entity_poly.type
_entity_poly.pdbx_seq_one_letter_code
_entity_poly.pdbx_strand_id
1 'polypeptide(L)'
;MGFKESKNFSLNSIAKEIEDFWAKNDVFIKSSNRNNRESFVFFEGPPSANGKPGIHHVMARTIKDAFCRYKTIKGFNVKRKAGWDTHGLPVELGVEKELGISKDDIGNKISVSEYNRACKEAVMKYTSDWESLTKEMGYWIDMSDPYVTFESKYMESVWWIIKDIYNKLSLIHI
;
A
#
# COMPACT_ATOMS: atom_id res chain seq x y z
N MET A 1 -38.63 3.84 14.00
CA MET A 1 -37.24 3.87 14.53
C MET A 1 -36.82 5.32 14.71
N GLY A 2 -36.60 5.77 15.95
CA GLY A 2 -36.10 7.13 16.21
C GLY A 2 -34.60 7.18 15.99
N PHE A 3 -34.10 8.29 15.42
CA PHE A 3 -32.67 8.52 15.36
C PHE A 3 -32.12 8.78 16.77
N LYS A 4 -30.94 8.24 17.08
CA LYS A 4 -30.25 8.48 18.35
C LYS A 4 -29.71 9.90 18.36
N GLU A 5 -30.22 10.75 19.25
CA GLU A 5 -29.67 12.10 19.43
C GLU A 5 -28.31 12.02 20.15
N SER A 6 -27.31 12.65 19.58
CA SER A 6 -26.00 12.79 20.22
C SER A 6 -25.94 14.12 20.96
N LYS A 7 -25.89 14.09 22.30
CA LYS A 7 -25.80 15.30 23.14
C LYS A 7 -24.42 15.96 23.11
N ASN A 8 -23.36 15.18 22.81
CA ASN A 8 -21.99 15.67 22.67
C ASN A 8 -21.43 15.14 21.34
N PHE A 9 -21.29 16.02 20.36
CA PHE A 9 -20.73 15.69 19.07
C PHE A 9 -19.19 15.73 19.11
N SER A 10 -18.56 14.58 19.09
CA SER A 10 -17.10 14.43 18.93
C SER A 10 -16.81 13.55 17.73
N LEU A 11 -16.21 14.12 16.70
CA LEU A 11 -15.83 13.37 15.48
C LEU A 11 -14.91 12.17 15.81
N ASN A 12 -13.94 12.36 16.71
CA ASN A 12 -13.00 11.32 17.08
C ASN A 12 -13.68 10.13 17.79
N SER A 13 -14.65 10.40 18.68
CA SER A 13 -15.37 9.31 19.36
C SER A 13 -16.29 8.55 18.42
N ILE A 14 -16.92 9.26 17.48
CA ILE A 14 -17.78 8.65 16.46
C ILE A 14 -16.93 7.82 15.48
N ALA A 15 -15.79 8.33 15.04
CA ALA A 15 -14.89 7.61 14.16
C ALA A 15 -14.47 6.27 14.80
N LYS A 16 -14.05 6.29 16.06
CA LYS A 16 -13.67 5.10 16.80
C LYS A 16 -14.82 4.09 16.96
N GLU A 17 -16.01 4.56 17.29
CA GLU A 17 -17.21 3.71 17.39
C GLU A 17 -17.50 3.01 16.04
N ILE A 18 -17.35 3.73 14.91
CA ILE A 18 -17.57 3.20 13.58
C ILE A 18 -16.46 2.21 13.18
N GLU A 19 -15.20 2.50 13.48
CA GLU A 19 -14.09 1.58 13.23
C GLU A 19 -14.26 0.27 14.00
N ASP A 20 -14.61 0.33 15.28
CA ASP A 20 -14.89 -0.84 16.11
C ASP A 20 -16.07 -1.65 15.54
N PHE A 21 -17.11 -0.97 15.07
CA PHE A 21 -18.25 -1.61 14.42
C PHE A 21 -17.83 -2.32 13.12
N TRP A 22 -17.00 -1.68 12.28
CA TRP A 22 -16.50 -2.27 11.04
C TRP A 22 -15.64 -3.51 11.31
N ALA A 23 -14.74 -3.43 12.28
CA ALA A 23 -13.88 -4.53 12.66
C ALA A 23 -14.71 -5.72 13.21
N LYS A 24 -15.63 -5.46 14.14
CA LYS A 24 -16.46 -6.50 14.75
C LYS A 24 -17.38 -7.22 13.76
N ASN A 25 -17.79 -6.54 12.71
CA ASN A 25 -18.75 -7.08 11.73
C ASN A 25 -18.11 -7.47 10.40
N ASP A 26 -16.78 -7.40 10.26
CA ASP A 26 -16.04 -7.68 9.01
C ASP A 26 -16.60 -6.93 7.80
N VAL A 27 -16.98 -5.67 7.99
CA VAL A 27 -17.75 -4.91 6.99
C VAL A 27 -16.97 -4.77 5.69
N PHE A 28 -15.66 -4.47 5.76
CA PHE A 28 -14.81 -4.37 4.58
C PHE A 28 -14.70 -5.71 3.85
N ILE A 29 -14.38 -6.79 4.57
CA ILE A 29 -14.24 -8.13 3.99
C ILE A 29 -15.54 -8.57 3.30
N LYS A 30 -16.68 -8.37 3.96
CA LYS A 30 -18.00 -8.67 3.37
C LYS A 30 -18.30 -7.82 2.13
N SER A 31 -17.85 -6.56 2.11
CA SER A 31 -18.04 -5.68 0.96
C SER A 31 -17.17 -6.07 -0.24
N SER A 32 -15.99 -6.65 0.00
CA SER A 32 -15.00 -7.02 -1.02
C SER A 32 -15.21 -8.44 -1.59
N ASN A 33 -16.01 -9.28 -0.92
CA ASN A 33 -16.25 -10.68 -1.31
C ASN A 33 -17.67 -10.90 -1.89
N ARG A 34 -18.07 -10.06 -2.82
CA ARG A 34 -19.38 -10.13 -3.49
C ARG A 34 -19.27 -10.94 -4.79
N ASN A 35 -19.21 -12.25 -4.70
CA ASN A 35 -18.89 -13.17 -5.81
C ASN A 35 -19.80 -13.09 -7.06
N ASN A 36 -21.00 -12.54 -6.96
CA ASN A 36 -21.97 -12.46 -8.07
C ASN A 36 -22.15 -11.03 -8.62
N ARG A 37 -21.14 -10.16 -8.46
CA ARG A 37 -21.19 -8.78 -8.90
C ARG A 37 -20.13 -8.51 -9.96
N GLU A 38 -20.40 -7.57 -10.84
CA GLU A 38 -19.44 -7.06 -11.82
C GLU A 38 -18.21 -6.50 -11.09
N SER A 39 -17.02 -6.84 -11.58
CA SER A 39 -15.77 -6.37 -11.00
C SER A 39 -15.45 -4.96 -11.48
N PHE A 40 -15.10 -4.08 -10.54
CA PHE A 40 -14.39 -2.85 -10.81
C PHE A 40 -12.93 -3.03 -10.41
N VAL A 41 -12.06 -3.05 -11.40
CA VAL A 41 -10.61 -3.25 -11.17
C VAL A 41 -9.99 -1.96 -10.69
N PHE A 42 -9.30 -2.02 -9.56
CA PHE A 42 -8.56 -0.92 -8.97
C PHE A 42 -7.12 -1.35 -8.70
N PHE A 43 -6.17 -0.59 -9.22
CA PHE A 43 -4.74 -0.78 -8.99
C PHE A 43 -4.24 0.24 -7.98
N GLU A 44 -3.73 -0.22 -6.85
CA GLU A 44 -3.12 0.62 -5.83
C GLU A 44 -1.70 1.03 -6.26
N GLY A 45 -1.38 2.32 -6.15
CA GLY A 45 -0.01 2.81 -6.15
C GLY A 45 0.57 2.65 -4.74
N PRO A 46 1.45 1.68 -4.50
CA PRO A 46 1.91 1.36 -3.15
C PRO A 46 2.85 2.44 -2.63
N PRO A 47 2.79 2.77 -1.34
CA PRO A 47 3.75 3.67 -0.73
C PRO A 47 5.09 2.97 -0.47
N SER A 48 6.15 3.76 -0.36
CA SER A 48 7.42 3.34 0.22
C SER A 48 7.38 3.55 1.72
N ALA A 49 7.72 2.52 2.51
CA ALA A 49 7.75 2.62 3.97
C ALA A 49 9.12 3.03 4.54
N ASN A 50 9.92 3.75 3.75
CA ASN A 50 11.22 4.30 4.14
C ASN A 50 11.13 5.61 4.95
N GLY A 51 9.92 6.14 5.15
CA GLY A 51 9.64 7.33 5.94
C GLY A 51 8.23 7.31 6.51
N LYS A 52 7.97 8.21 7.48
CA LYS A 52 6.64 8.37 8.06
C LYS A 52 5.64 8.95 7.05
N PRO A 53 4.37 8.53 7.10
CA PRO A 53 3.36 9.07 6.21
C PRO A 53 3.11 10.56 6.48
N GLY A 54 2.96 11.34 5.41
CA GLY A 54 2.62 12.77 5.47
C GLY A 54 1.20 13.06 5.00
N ILE A 55 0.76 14.32 5.16
CA ILE A 55 -0.60 14.75 4.81
C ILE A 55 -0.98 14.50 3.34
N HIS A 56 -0.03 14.62 2.43
CA HIS A 56 -0.26 14.35 1.00
C HIS A 56 -0.63 12.89 0.72
N HIS A 57 -0.09 11.96 1.52
CA HIS A 57 -0.48 10.55 1.46
C HIS A 57 -1.92 10.33 1.96
N VAL A 58 -2.33 11.04 3.02
CA VAL A 58 -3.71 11.00 3.52
C VAL A 58 -4.67 11.49 2.45
N MET A 59 -4.37 12.64 1.80
CA MET A 59 -5.19 13.19 0.73
C MET A 59 -5.36 12.20 -0.44
N ALA A 60 -4.25 11.65 -0.94
CA ALA A 60 -4.28 10.71 -2.05
C ALA A 60 -5.09 9.45 -1.71
N ARG A 61 -4.91 8.90 -0.51
CA ARG A 61 -5.65 7.72 -0.04
C ARG A 61 -7.13 8.00 0.15
N THR A 62 -7.50 9.16 0.69
CA THR A 62 -8.90 9.57 0.84
C THR A 62 -9.61 9.64 -0.50
N ILE A 63 -8.98 10.21 -1.52
CA ILE A 63 -9.55 10.28 -2.86
C ILE A 63 -9.73 8.87 -3.46
N LYS A 64 -8.70 8.02 -3.38
CA LYS A 64 -8.78 6.63 -3.85
C LYS A 64 -9.90 5.85 -3.16
N ASP A 65 -9.99 5.96 -1.84
CA ASP A 65 -11.01 5.29 -1.05
C ASP A 65 -12.43 5.76 -1.42
N ALA A 66 -12.62 7.05 -1.62
CA ALA A 66 -13.90 7.62 -2.04
C ALA A 66 -14.39 7.00 -3.36
N PHE A 67 -13.52 6.88 -4.37
CA PHE A 67 -13.86 6.23 -5.64
C PHE A 67 -14.19 4.75 -5.47
N CYS A 68 -13.39 4.03 -4.71
CA CYS A 68 -13.62 2.61 -4.45
C CYS A 68 -14.90 2.36 -3.67
N ARG A 69 -15.19 3.17 -2.64
CA ARG A 69 -16.44 3.10 -1.88
C ARG A 69 -17.65 3.44 -2.75
N TYR A 70 -17.55 4.49 -3.56
CA TYR A 70 -18.60 4.84 -4.51
C TYR A 70 -18.94 3.66 -5.42
N LYS A 71 -17.94 3.02 -6.02
CA LYS A 71 -18.15 1.84 -6.87
C LYS A 71 -18.74 0.66 -6.08
N THR A 72 -18.30 0.45 -4.84
CA THR A 72 -18.86 -0.58 -3.96
C THR A 72 -20.34 -0.33 -3.65
N ILE A 73 -20.71 0.94 -3.38
CA ILE A 73 -22.11 1.35 -3.13
C ILE A 73 -22.96 1.17 -4.40
N LYS A 74 -22.39 1.43 -5.59
CA LYS A 74 -23.03 1.17 -6.89
C LYS A 74 -23.24 -0.31 -7.19
N GLY A 75 -22.73 -1.21 -6.36
CA GLY A 75 -22.95 -2.64 -6.47
C GLY A 75 -21.80 -3.43 -7.12
N PHE A 76 -20.69 -2.78 -7.46
CA PHE A 76 -19.53 -3.47 -7.99
C PHE A 76 -18.78 -4.24 -6.90
N ASN A 77 -18.09 -5.31 -7.31
CA ASN A 77 -17.08 -5.95 -6.48
C ASN A 77 -15.73 -5.25 -6.70
N VAL A 78 -15.21 -4.60 -5.66
CA VAL A 78 -13.97 -3.81 -5.72
C VAL A 78 -12.93 -4.47 -4.81
N LYS A 79 -12.06 -5.28 -5.40
CA LYS A 79 -10.91 -5.84 -4.67
C LYS A 79 -9.83 -4.77 -4.56
N ARG A 80 -9.25 -4.64 -3.37
CA ARG A 80 -8.26 -3.60 -3.02
C ARG A 80 -7.13 -4.26 -2.27
N LYS A 81 -6.06 -4.61 -2.98
CA LYS A 81 -4.87 -5.24 -2.40
C LYS A 81 -3.84 -4.18 -2.05
N ALA A 82 -3.32 -4.22 -0.83
CA ALA A 82 -2.21 -3.38 -0.41
C ALA A 82 -0.88 -3.83 -1.02
N GLY A 83 0.10 -2.95 -0.99
CA GLY A 83 1.47 -3.25 -1.41
C GLY A 83 2.47 -2.26 -0.85
N TRP A 84 3.75 -2.60 -1.01
CA TRP A 84 4.88 -1.79 -0.61
C TRP A 84 5.83 -1.59 -1.79
N ASP A 85 6.09 -0.32 -2.13
CA ASP A 85 7.15 0.05 -3.07
C ASP A 85 8.48 0.05 -2.31
N THR A 86 9.37 -0.82 -2.72
CA THR A 86 10.59 -1.12 -1.97
C THR A 86 11.87 -0.87 -2.75
N HIS A 87 11.76 -0.20 -3.88
CA HIS A 87 12.87 0.13 -4.76
C HIS A 87 13.09 1.64 -4.86
N GLY A 88 14.27 1.99 -5.37
CA GLY A 88 14.58 3.32 -5.83
C GLY A 88 15.58 4.09 -4.97
N LEU A 89 16.09 5.14 -5.58
CA LEU A 89 17.16 6.01 -5.07
C LEU A 89 16.89 6.57 -3.64
N PRO A 90 15.65 6.93 -3.25
CA PRO A 90 15.42 7.43 -1.88
C PRO A 90 15.78 6.42 -0.79
N VAL A 91 15.59 5.12 -1.03
CA VAL A 91 15.97 4.06 -0.09
C VAL A 91 17.49 3.94 -0.02
N GLU A 92 18.15 3.89 -1.18
CA GLU A 92 19.60 3.79 -1.30
C GLU A 92 20.30 4.94 -0.62
N LEU A 93 19.95 6.19 -0.94
CA LEU A 93 20.52 7.39 -0.31
C LEU A 93 20.28 7.45 1.21
N GLY A 94 19.13 6.96 1.67
CA GLY A 94 18.83 6.84 3.10
C GLY A 94 19.79 5.91 3.80
N VAL A 95 20.03 4.73 3.22
CA VAL A 95 20.93 3.70 3.77
C VAL A 95 22.39 4.15 3.68
N GLU A 96 22.83 4.73 2.57
CA GLU A 96 24.18 5.28 2.45
C GLU A 96 24.47 6.32 3.54
N LYS A 97 23.52 7.21 3.80
CA LYS A 97 23.62 8.19 4.89
C LYS A 97 23.64 7.56 6.27
N GLU A 98 22.80 6.54 6.52
CA GLU A 98 22.72 5.85 7.82
C GLU A 98 24.00 5.07 8.11
N LEU A 99 24.59 4.43 7.09
CA LEU A 99 25.84 3.68 7.18
C LEU A 99 27.11 4.54 7.07
N GLY A 100 26.98 5.81 6.68
CA GLY A 100 28.14 6.71 6.48
C GLY A 100 29.02 6.29 5.30
N ILE A 101 28.44 5.71 4.26
CA ILE A 101 29.15 5.21 3.07
C ILE A 101 28.73 5.99 1.82
N SER A 102 29.51 5.87 0.79
CA SER A 102 29.20 6.34 -0.57
C SER A 102 28.92 5.16 -1.49
N LYS A 103 28.37 5.42 -2.66
CA LYS A 103 28.13 4.42 -3.69
C LYS A 103 29.41 3.66 -4.08
N ASP A 104 30.56 4.31 -4.09
CA ASP A 104 31.85 3.70 -4.44
C ASP A 104 32.39 2.73 -3.35
N ASP A 105 31.84 2.81 -2.16
CA ASP A 105 32.20 1.91 -1.06
C ASP A 105 31.49 0.56 -1.14
N ILE A 106 30.42 0.44 -1.93
CA ILE A 106 29.66 -0.78 -2.13
C ILE A 106 30.47 -1.77 -2.96
N GLY A 107 30.68 -2.96 -2.42
CA GLY A 107 31.59 -3.97 -2.98
C GLY A 107 33.04 -3.84 -2.53
N ASN A 108 33.42 -2.74 -1.87
CA ASN A 108 34.76 -2.50 -1.34
C ASN A 108 34.79 -2.48 0.20
N LYS A 109 34.10 -1.52 0.84
CA LYS A 109 34.02 -1.42 2.31
C LYS A 109 32.86 -2.21 2.89
N ILE A 110 31.79 -2.37 2.15
CA ILE A 110 30.63 -3.16 2.50
C ILE A 110 30.32 -4.13 1.35
N SER A 111 29.99 -5.36 1.63
CA SER A 111 29.57 -6.30 0.58
C SER A 111 28.20 -5.90 -0.02
N VAL A 112 27.99 -6.21 -1.30
CA VAL A 112 26.70 -5.99 -1.97
C VAL A 112 25.56 -6.68 -1.21
N SER A 113 25.80 -7.85 -0.65
CA SER A 113 24.82 -8.62 0.12
C SER A 113 24.40 -7.90 1.40
N GLU A 114 25.36 -7.35 2.15
CA GLU A 114 25.09 -6.58 3.38
C GLU A 114 24.37 -5.28 3.06
N TYR A 115 24.78 -4.57 2.02
CA TYR A 115 24.11 -3.37 1.56
C TYR A 115 22.66 -3.66 1.18
N ASN A 116 22.40 -4.69 0.38
CA ASN A 116 21.04 -5.09 0.00
C ASN A 116 20.18 -5.49 1.20
N ARG A 117 20.78 -6.14 2.21
CA ARG A 117 20.07 -6.45 3.46
C ARG A 117 19.69 -5.19 4.20
N ALA A 118 20.61 -4.25 4.36
CA ALA A 118 20.33 -2.96 4.99
C ALA A 118 19.22 -2.17 4.26
N CYS A 119 19.22 -2.17 2.92
CA CYS A 119 18.14 -1.55 2.12
C CYS A 119 16.78 -2.21 2.36
N LYS A 120 16.72 -3.55 2.41
CA LYS A 120 15.48 -4.28 2.70
C LYS A 120 14.92 -3.98 4.10
N GLU A 121 15.81 -3.88 5.10
CA GLU A 121 15.41 -3.53 6.47
C GLU A 121 14.94 -2.08 6.55
N ALA A 122 15.67 -1.16 5.94
CA ALA A 122 15.37 0.27 5.97
C ALA A 122 14.02 0.59 5.29
N VAL A 123 13.73 -0.02 4.14
CA VAL A 123 12.51 0.25 3.38
C VAL A 123 11.23 -0.23 4.07
N MET A 124 11.33 -1.20 4.99
CA MET A 124 10.20 -1.71 5.76
C MET A 124 10.10 -1.11 7.16
N LYS A 125 10.99 -0.18 7.52
CA LYS A 125 11.13 0.38 8.87
C LYS A 125 9.87 1.02 9.43
N TYR A 126 9.06 1.66 8.58
CA TYR A 126 7.88 2.40 9.00
C TYR A 126 6.54 1.75 8.61
N THR A 127 6.55 0.46 8.27
CA THR A 127 5.32 -0.26 7.88
C THR A 127 4.23 -0.19 8.95
N SER A 128 4.59 -0.32 10.23
CA SER A 128 3.64 -0.22 11.35
C SER A 128 2.98 1.16 11.47
N ASP A 129 3.74 2.25 11.22
CA ASP A 129 3.18 3.61 11.22
C ASP A 129 2.17 3.79 10.08
N TRP A 130 2.49 3.24 8.91
CA TRP A 130 1.61 3.26 7.75
C TRP A 130 0.34 2.43 7.95
N GLU A 131 0.46 1.26 8.59
CA GLU A 131 -0.68 0.41 8.95
C GLU A 131 -1.60 1.08 9.95
N SER A 132 -1.03 1.69 10.99
CA SER A 132 -1.79 2.46 11.99
C SER A 132 -2.54 3.60 11.35
N LEU A 133 -1.87 4.42 10.52
CA LEU A 133 -2.53 5.50 9.78
C LEU A 133 -3.64 4.99 8.87
N THR A 134 -3.42 3.87 8.19
CA THR A 134 -4.41 3.26 7.29
C THR A 134 -5.70 2.90 8.04
N LYS A 135 -5.57 2.38 9.25
CA LYS A 135 -6.71 2.07 10.14
C LYS A 135 -7.37 3.33 10.65
N GLU A 136 -6.59 4.26 11.22
CA GLU A 136 -7.10 5.51 11.81
C GLU A 136 -7.87 6.39 10.82
N MET A 137 -7.44 6.44 9.55
CA MET A 137 -8.18 7.17 8.52
C MET A 137 -9.36 6.38 7.93
N GLY A 138 -9.57 5.14 8.36
CA GLY A 138 -10.63 4.27 7.87
C GLY A 138 -10.47 3.89 6.40
N TYR A 139 -9.25 3.86 5.87
CA TYR A 139 -8.98 3.48 4.49
C TYR A 139 -9.19 1.98 4.28
N TRP A 140 -10.13 1.62 3.43
CA TRP A 140 -10.48 0.23 3.15
C TRP A 140 -9.57 -0.39 2.10
N ILE A 141 -8.55 -1.10 2.56
CA ILE A 141 -7.59 -1.83 1.73
C ILE A 141 -7.22 -3.15 2.43
N ASP A 142 -7.05 -4.21 1.66
CA ASP A 142 -6.65 -5.52 2.17
C ASP A 142 -5.14 -5.55 2.41
N MET A 143 -4.77 -5.58 3.67
CA MET A 143 -3.38 -5.63 4.16
C MET A 143 -2.99 -7.03 4.65
N SER A 144 -3.84 -8.05 4.49
CA SER A 144 -3.55 -9.40 4.96
C SER A 144 -2.47 -10.13 4.15
N ASP A 145 -2.38 -9.81 2.85
CA ASP A 145 -1.38 -10.35 1.92
C ASP A 145 -0.89 -9.23 0.98
N PRO A 146 -0.14 -8.24 1.49
CA PRO A 146 0.36 -7.15 0.67
C PRO A 146 1.45 -7.66 -0.28
N TYR A 147 1.50 -7.14 -1.51
CA TYR A 147 2.64 -7.40 -2.37
C TYR A 147 3.82 -6.49 -2.01
N VAL A 148 5.02 -7.03 -2.13
CA VAL A 148 6.27 -6.30 -1.86
C VAL A 148 7.15 -6.37 -3.10
N THR A 149 7.54 -5.22 -3.63
CA THR A 149 8.15 -5.17 -4.97
C THR A 149 9.54 -5.81 -5.05
N PHE A 150 10.26 -5.99 -3.94
CA PHE A 150 11.52 -6.74 -3.93
C PHE A 150 11.36 -8.27 -3.85
N GLU A 151 10.15 -8.77 -3.65
CA GLU A 151 9.93 -10.21 -3.60
C GLU A 151 10.00 -10.85 -4.99
N SER A 152 10.57 -12.06 -5.06
CA SER A 152 10.72 -12.82 -6.31
C SER A 152 9.41 -12.98 -7.05
N LYS A 153 8.33 -13.27 -6.35
CA LYS A 153 6.97 -13.41 -6.90
C LYS A 153 6.50 -12.17 -7.68
N TYR A 154 6.82 -10.98 -7.16
CA TYR A 154 6.50 -9.72 -7.85
C TYR A 154 7.43 -9.51 -9.05
N MET A 155 8.74 -9.68 -8.87
CA MET A 155 9.73 -9.53 -9.94
C MET A 155 9.48 -10.48 -11.10
N GLU A 156 9.17 -11.75 -10.84
CA GLU A 156 8.81 -12.73 -11.86
C GLU A 156 7.60 -12.28 -12.69
N SER A 157 6.57 -11.72 -12.03
CA SER A 157 5.40 -11.18 -12.73
C SER A 157 5.75 -10.01 -13.65
N VAL A 158 6.62 -9.09 -13.19
CA VAL A 158 7.10 -7.96 -14.00
C VAL A 158 7.91 -8.47 -15.21
N TRP A 159 8.84 -9.40 -15.00
CA TRP A 159 9.62 -9.98 -16.07
C TRP A 159 8.76 -10.73 -17.07
N TRP A 160 7.73 -11.43 -16.62
CA TRP A 160 6.78 -12.08 -17.52
C TRP A 160 6.06 -11.07 -18.42
N ILE A 161 5.59 -9.97 -17.85
CA ILE A 161 4.93 -8.89 -18.61
C ILE A 161 5.90 -8.27 -19.63
N ILE A 162 7.13 -7.96 -19.21
CA ILE A 162 8.17 -7.39 -20.10
C ILE A 162 8.45 -8.36 -21.28
N LYS A 163 8.59 -9.66 -20.99
CA LYS A 163 8.80 -10.68 -22.01
C LYS A 163 7.62 -10.76 -22.99
N ASP A 164 6.38 -10.69 -22.49
CA ASP A 164 5.19 -10.71 -23.35
C ASP A 164 5.13 -9.48 -24.26
N ILE A 165 5.42 -8.30 -23.73
CA ILE A 165 5.49 -7.04 -24.50
C ILE A 165 6.63 -7.10 -25.53
N TYR A 166 7.80 -7.63 -25.16
CA TYR A 166 8.92 -7.82 -26.08
C TYR A 166 8.54 -8.75 -27.24
N ASN A 167 7.91 -9.89 -26.95
CA ASN A 167 7.46 -10.84 -27.97
C ASN A 167 6.41 -10.26 -28.92
N LYS A 168 5.64 -9.27 -28.48
CA LYS A 168 4.68 -8.52 -29.30
C LYS A 168 5.32 -7.38 -30.10
N LEU A 169 6.65 -7.32 -30.14
CA LEU A 169 7.45 -6.32 -30.84
C LEU A 169 7.27 -4.87 -30.33
N SER A 170 6.56 -4.67 -29.21
CA SER A 170 6.26 -3.32 -28.70
C SER A 170 7.50 -2.60 -28.12
N LEU A 171 8.56 -3.34 -27.74
CA LEU A 171 9.81 -2.80 -27.21
C LEU A 171 10.96 -2.71 -28.23
N ILE A 172 10.80 -3.25 -29.44
CA ILE A 172 11.88 -3.26 -30.45
C ILE A 172 12.04 -1.87 -31.11
N HIS A 173 11.05 -1.01 -30.99
CA HIS A 173 11.02 0.33 -31.60
C HIS A 173 11.42 1.47 -30.65
N ILE A 174 11.93 1.14 -29.47
CA ILE A 174 12.47 2.13 -28.50
C ILE A 174 14.02 2.28 -28.72
#